data_e63f35a88e396f65dc6f0585a1cb75a9
#
_entry.id   e63f35a88e396f65dc6f0585a1cb75a9
#
_cell.length_a   1.000
_cell.length_b   1.000
_cell.length_c   1.000
_cell.angle_alpha   90.00
_cell.angle_beta   90.00
_cell.angle_gamma   90.00
#
_symmetry.space_group_name_H-M   'P 1'
#
loop_
_entity.id
_entity.type
_entity.pdbx_description
1 polymer ?
#
loop_
_entity_poly.entity_id
_entity_poly.type
_entity_poly.pdbx_seq_one_letter_code
_entity_poly.pdbx_strand_id
1 'polypeptide(L)'
;MALKPEWKGYAWILLATVTGSTVYVFSKAALIEVSLFQFGFWWFSMAIGWNLLFTLRSPESRRIRIISRSTFKVLLIMGLVEMVATGAFYAAIEASANPSIPSFLRNMEYIFVTLLGIILLHERFRGWEIAGVILSITGAFVISYQRGGTLSSYLTGSSGLMLLCTSFYAIRTILAKKFIHTISPTQMAINRALFLFTLATVLLVVFGQSIRIPQSALISILAGSFLGPFLTSISQYSALKYIEASRAAIIQSTTALFTVTGVFLYFGKLPMAYQAVGGIITIGGVMLIMAGARLKATGESRNAKKMPTA
;
A
#
# COMPACT_ATOMS: atom_id res chain seq x y z
N MET A 1 -22.91 -11.92 18.06
CA MET A 1 -22.76 -12.65 16.79
C MET A 1 -21.35 -12.44 16.27
N ALA A 2 -20.47 -13.46 16.25
CA ALA A 2 -19.08 -13.29 15.78
C ALA A 2 -19.10 -13.14 14.24
N LEU A 3 -18.49 -12.07 13.74
CA LEU A 3 -18.33 -11.86 12.29
C LEU A 3 -17.58 -13.05 11.66
N LYS A 4 -18.04 -13.53 10.49
CA LYS A 4 -17.31 -14.53 9.71
C LYS A 4 -15.87 -14.05 9.48
N PRO A 5 -14.87 -14.91 9.48
CA PRO A 5 -13.45 -14.52 9.33
C PRO A 5 -13.18 -13.62 8.13
N GLU A 6 -13.82 -13.88 7.00
CA GLU A 6 -13.68 -13.07 5.77
C GLU A 6 -14.14 -11.60 5.97
N TRP A 7 -15.24 -11.38 6.73
CA TRP A 7 -15.71 -10.03 7.03
C TRP A 7 -14.72 -9.23 7.88
N LYS A 8 -13.98 -9.91 8.77
CA LYS A 8 -12.88 -9.27 9.50
C LYS A 8 -11.78 -8.82 8.54
N GLY A 9 -11.43 -9.65 7.54
CA GLY A 9 -10.48 -9.28 6.51
C GLY A 9 -10.91 -8.08 5.70
N TYR A 10 -12.18 -8.02 5.29
CA TYR A 10 -12.74 -6.87 4.57
C TYR A 10 -12.77 -5.59 5.40
N ALA A 11 -13.12 -5.69 6.68
CA ALA A 11 -13.09 -4.53 7.59
C ALA A 11 -11.66 -3.99 7.76
N TRP A 12 -10.67 -4.87 7.95
CA TRP A 12 -9.27 -4.48 8.05
C TRP A 12 -8.75 -3.82 6.78
N ILE A 13 -9.08 -4.35 5.60
CA ILE A 13 -8.58 -3.77 4.35
C ILE A 13 -9.27 -2.45 4.02
N LEU A 14 -10.55 -2.29 4.33
CA LEU A 14 -11.26 -1.01 4.20
C LEU A 14 -10.65 0.05 5.11
N LEU A 15 -10.35 -0.30 6.36
CA LEU A 15 -9.64 0.60 7.29
C LEU A 15 -8.28 1.00 6.72
N ALA A 16 -7.51 0.04 6.20
CA ALA A 16 -6.23 0.32 5.54
C ALA A 16 -6.37 1.23 4.32
N THR A 17 -7.45 1.07 3.54
CA THR A 17 -7.73 1.88 2.35
C THR A 17 -8.00 3.34 2.71
N VAL A 18 -8.88 3.58 3.68
CA VAL A 18 -9.23 4.93 4.13
C VAL A 18 -8.04 5.61 4.81
N THR A 19 -7.40 4.93 5.77
CA THR A 19 -6.23 5.52 6.46
C THR A 19 -5.03 5.67 5.52
N GLY A 20 -4.84 4.75 4.58
CA GLY A 20 -3.80 4.82 3.56
C GLY A 20 -3.95 6.01 2.61
N SER A 21 -5.18 6.45 2.34
CA SER A 21 -5.42 7.63 1.50
C SER A 21 -4.92 8.93 2.15
N THR A 22 -4.97 9.02 3.47
CA THR A 22 -4.51 10.20 4.21
C THR A 22 -2.99 10.38 4.15
N VAL A 23 -2.23 9.30 3.89
CA VAL A 23 -0.78 9.35 3.73
C VAL A 23 -0.37 10.34 2.65
N TYR A 24 -1.07 10.36 1.52
CA TYR A 24 -0.76 11.26 0.41
C TYR A 24 -0.93 12.73 0.77
N VAL A 25 -1.91 13.04 1.59
CA VAL A 25 -2.21 14.41 2.05
C VAL A 25 -1.18 14.85 3.08
N PHE A 26 -1.04 14.11 4.17
CA PHE A 26 -0.16 14.49 5.28
C PHE A 26 1.33 14.43 4.92
N SER A 27 1.75 13.44 4.09
CA SER A 27 3.13 13.40 3.64
C SER A 27 3.45 14.57 2.71
N LYS A 28 2.54 14.92 1.76
CA LYS A 28 2.77 16.09 0.90
C LYS A 28 2.77 17.38 1.69
N ALA A 29 1.87 17.55 2.65
CA ALA A 29 1.83 18.73 3.53
C ALA A 29 3.16 18.90 4.28
N ALA A 30 3.71 17.81 4.83
CA ALA A 30 5.01 17.87 5.49
C ALA A 30 6.18 18.11 4.52
N LEU A 31 6.21 17.40 3.38
CA LEU A 31 7.30 17.48 2.38
C LEU A 31 7.39 18.84 1.65
N ILE A 32 6.40 19.70 1.79
CA ILE A 32 6.50 21.10 1.34
C ILE A 32 7.40 21.91 2.27
N GLU A 33 7.48 21.55 3.56
CA GLU A 33 8.17 22.32 4.59
C GLU A 33 9.52 21.71 5.01
N VAL A 34 9.70 20.40 4.81
CA VAL A 34 10.90 19.69 5.25
C VAL A 34 11.43 18.78 4.14
N SER A 35 12.72 18.44 4.21
CA SER A 35 13.33 17.50 3.27
C SER A 35 12.80 16.08 3.46
N LEU A 36 12.94 15.25 2.41
CA LEU A 36 12.55 13.84 2.43
C LEU A 36 13.23 13.08 3.59
N PHE A 37 14.46 13.42 3.94
CA PHE A 37 15.21 12.72 4.98
C PHE A 37 14.75 13.14 6.38
N GLN A 38 14.47 14.43 6.61
CA GLN A 38 13.87 14.92 7.86
C GLN A 38 12.47 14.35 8.05
N PHE A 39 11.65 14.37 6.99
CA PHE A 39 10.34 13.74 6.98
C PHE A 39 10.43 12.26 7.36
N GLY A 40 11.27 11.48 6.69
CA GLY A 40 11.42 10.05 6.93
C GLY A 40 11.86 9.74 8.37
N PHE A 41 12.82 10.51 8.91
CA PHE A 41 13.28 10.36 10.28
C PHE A 41 12.12 10.51 11.28
N TRP A 42 11.39 11.60 11.24
CA TRP A 42 10.29 11.86 12.16
C TRP A 42 9.08 10.96 11.91
N TRP A 43 8.72 10.72 10.64
CA TRP A 43 7.58 9.89 10.25
C TRP A 43 7.71 8.45 10.76
N PHE A 44 8.88 7.86 10.59
CA PHE A 44 9.11 6.47 11.00
C PHE A 44 9.50 6.32 12.46
N SER A 45 10.16 7.29 13.09
CA SER A 45 10.37 7.27 14.54
C SER A 45 9.05 7.30 15.32
N MET A 46 8.11 8.16 14.91
CA MET A 46 6.77 8.20 15.49
C MET A 46 5.98 6.91 15.21
N ALA A 47 6.11 6.36 13.99
CA ALA A 47 5.51 5.07 13.66
C ALA A 47 6.00 3.93 14.56
N ILE A 48 7.28 3.90 14.89
CA ILE A 48 7.84 2.95 15.88
C ILE A 48 7.16 3.17 17.23
N GLY A 49 7.07 4.41 17.70
CA GLY A 49 6.40 4.75 18.96
C GLY A 49 4.95 4.25 19.01
N TRP A 50 4.16 4.50 17.96
CA TRP A 50 2.77 4.02 17.86
C TRP A 50 2.68 2.49 17.88
N ASN A 51 3.54 1.81 17.12
CA ASN A 51 3.58 0.35 17.10
C ASN A 51 3.96 -0.25 18.46
N LEU A 52 4.91 0.34 19.17
CA LEU A 52 5.31 -0.08 20.52
C LEU A 52 4.18 0.12 21.51
N LEU A 53 3.53 1.29 21.52
CA LEU A 53 2.36 1.56 22.38
C LEU A 53 1.23 0.55 22.13
N PHE A 54 0.96 0.23 20.88
CA PHE A 54 -0.03 -0.78 20.52
C PHE A 54 0.37 -2.17 21.05
N THR A 55 1.64 -2.55 20.88
CA THR A 55 2.16 -3.85 21.34
C THR A 55 2.05 -3.97 22.86
N LEU A 56 2.37 -2.91 23.60
CA LEU A 56 2.28 -2.90 25.06
C LEU A 56 0.85 -3.04 25.57
N ARG A 57 -0.14 -2.52 24.83
CA ARG A 57 -1.56 -2.59 25.20
C ARG A 57 -2.27 -3.85 24.75
N SER A 58 -1.79 -4.54 23.72
CA SER A 58 -2.42 -5.74 23.16
C SER A 58 -1.79 -7.01 23.73
N PRO A 59 -2.53 -7.84 24.52
CA PRO A 59 -2.01 -9.11 25.05
C PRO A 59 -1.55 -10.09 23.96
N GLU A 60 -2.26 -10.13 22.83
CA GLU A 60 -1.87 -10.96 21.68
C GLU A 60 -0.56 -10.52 21.03
N SER A 61 -0.32 -9.20 20.97
CA SER A 61 0.89 -8.62 20.38
C SER A 61 2.10 -8.73 21.29
N ARG A 62 1.92 -8.87 22.61
CA ARG A 62 3.00 -9.10 23.59
C ARG A 62 3.69 -10.45 23.44
N ARG A 63 3.05 -11.44 22.79
CA ARG A 63 3.69 -12.72 22.47
C ARG A 63 4.67 -12.49 21.30
N ILE A 64 5.79 -11.85 21.57
CA ILE A 64 6.93 -11.82 20.66
C ILE A 64 7.37 -13.26 20.51
N ARG A 65 7.01 -13.90 19.38
CA ARG A 65 7.53 -15.22 19.05
C ARG A 65 9.04 -15.08 18.89
N ILE A 66 9.78 -16.00 19.49
CA ILE A 66 11.23 -16.10 19.28
C ILE A 66 11.47 -16.15 17.77
N ILE A 67 12.20 -15.17 17.26
CA ILE A 67 12.46 -15.05 15.82
C ILE A 67 13.47 -16.13 15.45
N SER A 68 13.04 -17.13 14.69
CA SER A 68 13.95 -18.15 14.14
C SER A 68 14.90 -17.52 13.11
N ARG A 69 16.02 -18.15 12.83
CA ARG A 69 16.96 -17.70 11.78
C ARG A 69 16.27 -17.57 10.41
N SER A 70 15.34 -18.46 10.10
CA SER A 70 14.55 -18.39 8.87
C SER A 70 13.63 -17.17 8.85
N THR A 71 12.91 -16.92 9.94
CA THR A 71 12.04 -15.75 10.09
C THR A 71 12.83 -14.44 9.99
N PHE A 72 14.02 -14.40 10.59
CA PHE A 72 14.90 -13.23 10.52
C PHE A 72 15.33 -12.92 9.08
N LYS A 73 15.72 -13.94 8.29
CA LYS A 73 16.06 -13.75 6.85
C LYS A 73 14.87 -13.17 6.07
N VAL A 74 13.67 -13.66 6.32
CA VAL A 74 12.46 -13.14 5.65
C VAL A 74 12.20 -11.68 6.03
N LEU A 75 12.30 -11.33 7.31
CA LEU A 75 12.14 -9.96 7.78
C LEU A 75 13.21 -9.02 7.21
N LEU A 76 14.46 -9.50 7.08
CA LEU A 76 15.55 -8.75 6.45
C LEU A 76 15.23 -8.45 4.98
N ILE A 77 14.82 -9.46 4.20
CA ILE A 77 14.44 -9.28 2.79
C ILE A 77 13.24 -8.33 2.68
N MET A 78 12.21 -8.50 3.51
CA MET A 78 11.05 -7.61 3.53
C MET A 78 11.45 -6.18 3.86
N GLY A 79 12.37 -5.98 4.80
CA GLY A 79 12.88 -4.65 5.17
C GLY A 79 13.64 -3.97 4.02
N LEU A 80 14.52 -4.70 3.33
CA LEU A 80 15.26 -4.18 2.16
C LEU A 80 14.31 -3.83 1.00
N VAL A 81 13.36 -4.71 0.70
CA VAL A 81 12.32 -4.46 -0.30
C VAL A 81 11.51 -3.20 0.06
N GLU A 82 11.19 -3.03 1.33
CA GLU A 82 10.45 -1.87 1.82
C GLU A 82 11.24 -0.57 1.73
N MET A 83 12.57 -0.60 1.96
CA MET A 83 13.43 0.59 1.79
C MET A 83 13.36 1.13 0.36
N VAL A 84 13.47 0.25 -0.64
CA VAL A 84 13.36 0.64 -2.05
C VAL A 84 11.95 1.13 -2.38
N ALA A 85 10.93 0.35 -2.02
CA ALA A 85 9.55 0.64 -2.34
C ALA A 85 9.07 1.96 -1.72
N THR A 86 9.27 2.11 -0.41
CA THR A 86 8.78 3.29 0.32
C THR A 86 9.64 4.52 0.07
N GLY A 87 10.96 4.36 -0.12
CA GLY A 87 11.84 5.44 -0.56
C GLY A 87 11.37 6.03 -1.89
N ALA A 88 11.17 5.18 -2.89
CA ALA A 88 10.66 5.60 -4.20
C ALA A 88 9.25 6.21 -4.10
N PHE A 89 8.38 5.70 -3.23
CA PHE A 89 7.03 6.22 -3.00
C PHE A 89 7.03 7.67 -2.52
N TYR A 90 7.76 7.97 -1.46
CA TYR A 90 7.78 9.34 -0.92
C TYR A 90 8.56 10.30 -1.82
N ALA A 91 9.61 9.84 -2.50
CA ALA A 91 10.29 10.62 -3.52
C ALA A 91 9.33 10.96 -4.70
N ALA A 92 8.46 10.04 -5.09
CA ALA A 92 7.45 10.30 -6.12
C ALA A 92 6.40 11.33 -5.65
N ILE A 93 5.98 11.29 -4.38
CA ILE A 93 5.05 12.27 -3.81
C ILE A 93 5.72 13.65 -3.72
N GLU A 94 6.97 13.72 -3.28
CA GLU A 94 7.75 14.95 -3.22
C GLU A 94 7.86 15.61 -4.61
N ALA A 95 8.25 14.82 -5.62
CA ALA A 95 8.41 15.27 -6.99
C ALA A 95 7.08 15.62 -7.71
N SER A 96 5.93 15.22 -7.16
CA SER A 96 4.63 15.44 -7.78
C SER A 96 4.00 16.76 -7.33
N ALA A 97 3.51 17.55 -8.28
CA ALA A 97 2.75 18.77 -7.99
C ALA A 97 1.35 18.47 -7.40
N ASN A 98 0.76 17.31 -7.74
CA ASN A 98 -0.53 16.86 -7.26
C ASN A 98 -0.44 15.43 -6.71
N PRO A 99 -0.60 15.21 -5.39
CA PRO A 99 -0.49 13.90 -4.75
C PRO A 99 -1.53 12.87 -5.24
N SER A 100 -2.59 13.31 -5.92
CA SER A 100 -3.55 12.40 -6.53
C SER A 100 -2.94 11.56 -7.65
N ILE A 101 -1.93 12.10 -8.37
CA ILE A 101 -1.28 11.38 -9.48
C ILE A 101 -0.54 10.14 -8.97
N PRO A 102 0.38 10.22 -8.01
CA PRO A 102 0.98 9.03 -7.39
C PRO A 102 -0.05 8.05 -6.84
N SER A 103 -1.18 8.53 -6.27
CA SER A 103 -2.21 7.64 -5.74
C SER A 103 -2.90 6.81 -6.82
N PHE A 104 -3.14 7.38 -8.00
CA PHE A 104 -3.65 6.65 -9.14
C PHE A 104 -2.63 5.65 -9.69
N LEU A 105 -1.36 6.10 -9.88
CA LEU A 105 -0.28 5.25 -10.38
C LEU A 105 0.02 4.08 -9.45
N ARG A 106 -0.27 4.22 -8.16
CA ARG A 106 -0.16 3.13 -7.20
C ARG A 106 -1.03 1.92 -7.57
N ASN A 107 -2.08 2.09 -8.34
CA ASN A 107 -2.90 0.98 -8.81
C ASN A 107 -2.13 -0.04 -9.65
N MET A 108 -0.96 0.33 -10.19
CA MET A 108 -0.04 -0.63 -10.83
C MET A 108 0.44 -1.72 -9.86
N GLU A 109 0.55 -1.43 -8.55
CA GLU A 109 0.87 -2.44 -7.54
C GLU A 109 -0.10 -3.62 -7.61
N TYR A 110 -1.38 -3.35 -7.80
CA TYR A 110 -2.42 -4.37 -7.78
C TYR A 110 -2.35 -5.28 -9.01
N ILE A 111 -1.92 -4.73 -10.14
CA ILE A 111 -1.65 -5.51 -11.34
C ILE A 111 -0.46 -6.44 -11.08
N PHE A 112 0.64 -5.92 -10.54
CA PHE A 112 1.80 -6.73 -10.20
C PHE A 112 1.50 -7.76 -9.12
N VAL A 113 0.73 -7.42 -8.07
CA VAL A 113 0.28 -8.39 -7.05
C VAL A 113 -0.54 -9.50 -7.70
N THR A 114 -1.46 -9.15 -8.61
CA THR A 114 -2.29 -10.11 -9.32
C THR A 114 -1.43 -11.06 -10.18
N LEU A 115 -0.50 -10.52 -10.97
CA LEU A 115 0.40 -11.31 -11.80
C LEU A 115 1.30 -12.23 -10.95
N LEU A 116 1.90 -11.71 -9.90
CA LEU A 116 2.72 -12.49 -8.97
C LEU A 116 1.89 -13.52 -8.19
N GLY A 117 0.64 -13.21 -7.86
CA GLY A 117 -0.31 -14.13 -7.24
C GLY A 117 -0.58 -15.33 -8.15
N ILE A 118 -0.79 -15.11 -9.46
CA ILE A 118 -0.94 -16.20 -10.43
C ILE A 118 0.33 -17.07 -10.48
N ILE A 119 1.51 -16.43 -10.61
CA ILE A 119 2.78 -17.13 -10.88
C ILE A 119 3.29 -17.83 -9.59
N LEU A 120 3.29 -17.16 -8.45
CA LEU A 120 3.95 -17.61 -7.23
C LEU A 120 3.00 -18.29 -6.22
N LEU A 121 1.74 -17.90 -6.21
CA LEU A 121 0.72 -18.44 -5.30
C LEU A 121 -0.27 -19.37 -6.03
N HIS A 122 -0.09 -19.55 -7.34
CA HIS A 122 -0.96 -20.36 -8.21
C HIS A 122 -2.43 -19.95 -8.16
N GLU A 123 -2.71 -18.65 -7.96
CA GLU A 123 -4.05 -18.08 -8.01
C GLU A 123 -4.58 -18.21 -9.46
N ARG A 124 -5.84 -18.64 -9.64
CA ARG A 124 -6.45 -18.83 -10.97
C ARG A 124 -7.41 -17.68 -11.28
N PHE A 125 -7.22 -17.07 -12.43
CA PHE A 125 -8.07 -15.98 -12.95
C PHE A 125 -8.97 -16.47 -14.09
N ARG A 126 -10.16 -15.87 -14.19
CA ARG A 126 -11.10 -16.09 -15.29
C ARG A 126 -11.12 -14.90 -16.25
N GLY A 127 -11.83 -15.04 -17.39
CA GLY A 127 -11.84 -14.02 -18.44
C GLY A 127 -12.22 -12.61 -17.95
N TRP A 128 -13.18 -12.50 -17.03
CA TRP A 128 -13.58 -11.20 -16.44
C TRP A 128 -12.47 -10.53 -15.64
N GLU A 129 -11.68 -11.31 -14.92
CA GLU A 129 -10.55 -10.82 -14.14
C GLU A 129 -9.44 -10.33 -15.08
N ILE A 130 -9.19 -11.05 -16.17
CA ILE A 130 -8.23 -10.64 -17.22
C ILE A 130 -8.70 -9.33 -17.89
N ALA A 131 -9.98 -9.23 -18.24
CA ALA A 131 -10.55 -8.01 -18.79
C ALA A 131 -10.39 -6.83 -17.82
N GLY A 132 -10.61 -7.06 -16.52
CA GLY A 132 -10.38 -6.07 -15.47
C GLY A 132 -8.92 -5.63 -15.35
N VAL A 133 -7.95 -6.54 -15.49
CA VAL A 133 -6.51 -6.21 -15.53
C VAL A 133 -6.20 -5.31 -16.71
N ILE A 134 -6.66 -5.67 -17.93
CA ILE A 134 -6.46 -4.87 -19.15
C ILE A 134 -7.04 -3.47 -18.97
N LEU A 135 -8.27 -3.37 -18.46
CA LEU A 135 -8.93 -2.10 -18.23
C LEU A 135 -8.16 -1.24 -17.20
N SER A 136 -7.66 -1.85 -16.12
CA SER A 136 -6.87 -1.16 -15.11
C SER A 136 -5.54 -0.63 -15.66
N ILE A 137 -4.86 -1.41 -16.51
CA ILE A 137 -3.63 -0.97 -17.21
C ILE A 137 -3.93 0.22 -18.12
N THR A 138 -5.00 0.12 -18.91
CA THR A 138 -5.42 1.21 -19.82
C THR A 138 -5.68 2.50 -19.03
N GLY A 139 -6.41 2.41 -17.91
CA GLY A 139 -6.66 3.56 -17.03
C GLY A 139 -5.37 4.16 -16.47
N ALA A 140 -4.40 3.33 -16.06
CA ALA A 140 -3.11 3.81 -15.57
C ALA A 140 -2.31 4.55 -16.66
N PHE A 141 -2.35 4.09 -17.91
CA PHE A 141 -1.74 4.81 -19.03
C PHE A 141 -2.42 6.16 -19.29
N VAL A 142 -3.76 6.22 -19.24
CA VAL A 142 -4.50 7.49 -19.38
C VAL A 142 -4.11 8.49 -18.29
N ILE A 143 -3.99 8.04 -17.04
CA ILE A 143 -3.56 8.91 -15.91
C ILE A 143 -2.17 9.48 -16.15
N SER A 144 -1.26 8.64 -16.64
CA SER A 144 0.15 8.98 -16.84
C SER A 144 0.39 9.76 -18.13
N TYR A 145 -0.64 9.94 -18.98
CA TYR A 145 -0.48 10.55 -20.29
C TYR A 145 0.08 11.96 -20.18
N GLN A 146 1.18 12.19 -20.91
CA GLN A 146 1.82 13.49 -21.06
C GLN A 146 1.81 13.89 -22.53
N ARG A 147 1.18 15.01 -22.86
CA ARG A 147 1.09 15.50 -24.25
C ARG A 147 2.51 15.77 -24.80
N GLY A 148 2.90 15.07 -25.83
CA GLY A 148 4.25 15.13 -26.40
C GLY A 148 5.32 14.37 -25.63
N GLY A 149 4.93 13.58 -24.60
CA GLY A 149 5.86 12.76 -23.84
C GLY A 149 6.41 11.59 -24.66
N THR A 150 7.71 11.32 -24.51
CA THR A 150 8.38 10.14 -25.05
C THR A 150 8.25 8.97 -24.06
N LEU A 151 8.48 7.74 -24.49
CA LEU A 151 8.50 6.57 -23.58
C LEU A 151 9.45 6.79 -22.39
N SER A 152 10.57 7.47 -22.62
CA SER A 152 11.52 7.86 -21.58
C SER A 152 10.87 8.74 -20.51
N SER A 153 9.98 9.67 -20.85
CA SER A 153 9.31 10.53 -19.86
C SER A 153 8.35 9.78 -18.92
N TYR A 154 7.83 8.62 -19.35
CA TYR A 154 7.02 7.74 -18.51
C TYR A 154 7.85 6.88 -17.55
N LEU A 155 9.13 6.66 -17.87
CA LEU A 155 10.06 5.88 -17.05
C LEU A 155 10.91 6.75 -16.11
N THR A 156 10.80 8.07 -16.23
CA THR A 156 11.56 9.05 -15.42
C THR A 156 10.65 9.84 -14.47
N GLY A 157 11.24 10.59 -13.57
CA GLY A 157 10.53 11.44 -12.62
C GLY A 157 9.58 10.68 -11.71
N SER A 158 8.48 11.32 -11.32
CA SER A 158 7.50 10.74 -10.40
C SER A 158 6.87 9.43 -10.91
N SER A 159 6.63 9.31 -12.23
CA SER A 159 6.04 8.09 -12.82
C SER A 159 7.00 6.91 -12.76
N GLY A 160 8.27 7.10 -13.08
CA GLY A 160 9.30 6.05 -12.97
C GLY A 160 9.52 5.60 -11.52
N LEU A 161 9.54 6.55 -10.58
CA LEU A 161 9.59 6.25 -9.15
C LEU A 161 8.38 5.44 -8.68
N MET A 162 7.18 5.75 -9.18
CA MET A 162 5.98 4.98 -8.87
C MET A 162 5.99 3.58 -9.48
N LEU A 163 6.54 3.40 -10.68
CA LEU A 163 6.70 2.08 -11.28
C LEU A 163 7.64 1.20 -10.45
N LEU A 164 8.78 1.74 -10.04
CA LEU A 164 9.72 1.07 -9.12
C LEU A 164 9.04 0.74 -7.78
N CYS A 165 8.41 1.71 -7.17
CA CYS A 165 7.67 1.57 -5.92
C CYS A 165 6.65 0.42 -5.98
N THR A 166 5.78 0.43 -6.99
CA THR A 166 4.66 -0.52 -7.11
C THR A 166 5.14 -1.95 -7.37
N SER A 167 6.22 -2.11 -8.12
CA SER A 167 6.86 -3.42 -8.35
C SER A 167 7.39 -4.02 -7.04
N PHE A 168 8.11 -3.23 -6.25
CA PHE A 168 8.64 -3.68 -4.96
C PHE A 168 7.56 -3.86 -3.90
N TYR A 169 6.51 -3.03 -3.88
CA TYR A 169 5.37 -3.25 -2.99
C TYR A 169 4.61 -4.53 -3.32
N ALA A 170 4.51 -4.89 -4.59
CA ALA A 170 3.90 -6.17 -4.98
C ALA A 170 4.71 -7.36 -4.43
N ILE A 171 6.04 -7.33 -4.56
CA ILE A 171 6.93 -8.34 -3.96
C ILE A 171 6.71 -8.41 -2.44
N ARG A 172 6.70 -7.27 -1.75
CA ARG A 172 6.41 -7.19 -0.31
C ARG A 172 5.08 -7.84 0.05
N THR A 173 4.02 -7.54 -0.70
CA THR A 173 2.67 -8.03 -0.43
C THR A 173 2.58 -9.54 -0.58
N ILE A 174 3.22 -10.11 -1.60
CA ILE A 174 3.32 -11.56 -1.78
C ILE A 174 4.14 -12.22 -0.67
N LEU A 175 5.27 -11.64 -0.29
CA LEU A 175 6.07 -12.14 0.84
C LEU A 175 5.27 -12.09 2.14
N ALA A 176 4.58 -10.98 2.42
CA ALA A 176 3.72 -10.86 3.60
C ALA A 176 2.63 -11.93 3.61
N LYS A 177 1.93 -12.16 2.48
CA LYS A 177 0.91 -13.20 2.36
C LYS A 177 1.47 -14.59 2.61
N LYS A 178 2.64 -14.90 2.02
CA LYS A 178 3.28 -16.22 2.17
C LYS A 178 3.66 -16.53 3.62
N PHE A 179 4.11 -15.52 4.38
CA PHE A 179 4.62 -15.70 5.74
C PHE A 179 3.68 -15.21 6.85
N ILE A 180 2.42 -14.83 6.53
CA ILE A 180 1.47 -14.25 7.49
C ILE A 180 1.12 -15.18 8.66
N HIS A 181 1.23 -16.50 8.49
CA HIS A 181 0.96 -17.49 9.53
C HIS A 181 2.16 -17.70 10.47
N THR A 182 3.37 -17.32 10.05
CA THR A 182 4.60 -17.44 10.84
C THR A 182 5.05 -16.13 11.46
N ILE A 183 4.77 -15.00 10.81
CA ILE A 183 5.13 -13.65 11.23
C ILE A 183 3.84 -12.86 11.50
N SER A 184 3.72 -12.25 12.68
CA SER A 184 2.53 -11.48 13.02
C SER A 184 2.45 -10.15 12.24
N PRO A 185 1.25 -9.61 11.97
CA PRO A 185 1.08 -8.29 11.37
C PRO A 185 1.86 -7.17 12.08
N THR A 186 1.86 -7.21 13.41
CA THR A 186 2.59 -6.24 14.23
C THR A 186 4.10 -6.35 14.03
N GLN A 187 4.65 -7.58 13.96
CA GLN A 187 6.08 -7.79 13.67
C GLN A 187 6.46 -7.26 12.29
N MET A 188 5.61 -7.48 11.27
CA MET A 188 5.84 -6.94 9.92
C MET A 188 5.79 -5.41 9.91
N ALA A 189 4.84 -4.80 10.64
CA ALA A 189 4.70 -3.34 10.72
C ALA A 189 5.89 -2.70 11.46
N ILE A 190 6.33 -3.28 12.58
CA ILE A 190 7.52 -2.82 13.32
C ILE A 190 8.77 -2.97 12.45
N ASN A 191 8.98 -4.12 11.82
CA ASN A 191 10.10 -4.36 10.93
C ASN A 191 10.18 -3.30 9.83
N ARG A 192 9.05 -3.02 9.17
CA ARG A 192 8.93 -1.96 8.18
C ARG A 192 9.38 -0.60 8.74
N ALA A 193 8.84 -0.20 9.88
CA ALA A 193 9.14 1.08 10.50
C ALA A 193 10.61 1.20 10.89
N LEU A 194 11.22 0.14 11.42
CA LEU A 194 12.63 0.10 11.81
C LEU A 194 13.57 0.25 10.60
N PHE A 195 13.35 -0.50 9.52
CA PHE A 195 14.19 -0.40 8.33
C PHE A 195 14.11 0.98 7.69
N LEU A 196 12.91 1.56 7.61
CA LEU A 196 12.70 2.88 7.02
C LEU A 196 13.25 4.00 7.92
N PHE A 197 13.12 3.86 9.23
CA PHE A 197 13.75 4.77 10.18
C PHE A 197 15.28 4.73 10.06
N THR A 198 15.87 3.53 9.99
CA THR A 198 17.32 3.36 9.82
C THR A 198 17.79 4.01 8.52
N LEU A 199 17.09 3.75 7.40
CA LEU A 199 17.41 4.37 6.11
C LEU A 199 17.36 5.89 6.20
N ALA A 200 16.25 6.44 6.71
CA ALA A 200 16.08 7.88 6.82
C ALA A 200 17.13 8.52 7.74
N THR A 201 17.47 7.87 8.85
CA THR A 201 18.51 8.35 9.77
C THR A 201 19.87 8.36 9.13
N VAL A 202 20.26 7.27 8.44
CA VAL A 202 21.53 7.19 7.72
C VAL A 202 21.63 8.29 6.67
N LEU A 203 20.59 8.48 5.85
CA LEU A 203 20.58 9.52 4.82
C LEU A 203 20.61 10.93 5.44
N LEU A 204 19.86 11.16 6.52
CA LEU A 204 19.87 12.45 7.23
C LEU A 204 21.27 12.81 7.73
N VAL A 205 21.99 11.83 8.32
CA VAL A 205 23.37 12.02 8.80
C VAL A 205 24.35 12.20 7.65
N VAL A 206 24.28 11.34 6.62
CA VAL A 206 25.19 11.40 5.45
C VAL A 206 25.07 12.74 4.72
N PHE A 207 23.85 13.27 4.59
CA PHE A 207 23.61 14.57 3.96
C PHE A 207 23.71 15.77 4.93
N GLY A 208 24.15 15.55 6.18
CA GLY A 208 24.40 16.60 7.17
C GLY A 208 23.17 17.45 7.52
N GLN A 209 21.96 16.90 7.40
CA GLN A 209 20.74 17.66 7.63
C GLN A 209 20.37 17.73 9.11
N SER A 210 19.84 18.87 9.53
CA SER A 210 19.33 19.07 10.89
C SER A 210 18.09 18.25 11.15
N ILE A 211 17.94 17.73 12.37
CA ILE A 211 16.69 17.09 12.84
C ILE A 211 15.60 18.09 13.21
N ARG A 212 15.90 19.39 13.27
CA ARG A 212 14.91 20.42 13.61
C ARG A 212 13.95 20.61 12.44
N ILE A 213 12.65 20.64 12.74
CA ILE A 213 11.57 20.83 11.77
C ILE A 213 10.57 21.87 12.30
N PRO A 214 9.83 22.56 11.43
CA PRO A 214 8.75 23.47 11.80
C PRO A 214 7.63 22.74 12.56
N GLN A 215 6.92 23.46 13.44
CA GLN A 215 5.81 22.89 14.21
C GLN A 215 4.64 22.45 13.32
N SER A 216 4.38 23.14 12.23
CA SER A 216 3.35 22.80 11.23
C SER A 216 3.64 21.46 10.56
N ALA A 217 4.89 21.21 10.15
CA ALA A 217 5.34 19.91 9.63
C ALA A 217 5.21 18.81 10.69
N LEU A 218 5.57 19.11 11.95
CA LEU A 218 5.48 18.14 13.06
C LEU A 218 4.04 17.66 13.28
N ILE A 219 3.04 18.56 13.23
CA ILE A 219 1.63 18.19 13.36
C ILE A 219 1.19 17.28 12.21
N SER A 220 1.54 17.63 10.98
CA SER A 220 1.24 16.81 9.79
C SER A 220 1.90 15.43 9.89
N ILE A 221 3.14 15.35 10.36
CA ILE A 221 3.88 14.12 10.58
C ILE A 221 3.26 13.28 11.70
N LEU A 222 2.86 13.88 12.81
CA LEU A 222 2.24 13.20 13.93
C LEU A 222 0.93 12.51 13.51
N ALA A 223 0.01 13.25 12.90
CA ALA A 223 -1.26 12.72 12.42
C ALA A 223 -1.06 11.67 11.32
N GLY A 224 -0.22 11.99 10.35
CA GLY A 224 0.02 11.10 9.21
C GLY A 224 0.80 9.83 9.58
N SER A 225 1.74 9.88 10.53
CA SER A 225 2.45 8.69 11.00
C SER A 225 1.56 7.71 11.77
N PHE A 226 0.56 8.23 12.49
CA PHE A 226 -0.45 7.40 13.15
C PHE A 226 -1.35 6.70 12.13
N LEU A 227 -1.89 7.45 11.17
CA LEU A 227 -2.82 6.89 10.17
C LEU A 227 -2.10 6.01 9.14
N GLY A 228 -0.92 6.43 8.66
CA GLY A 228 -0.17 5.76 7.59
C GLY A 228 0.68 4.58 8.08
N PRO A 229 1.95 4.79 8.43
CA PRO A 229 2.87 3.70 8.70
C PRO A 229 2.50 2.84 9.91
N PHE A 230 1.64 3.32 10.81
CA PHE A 230 1.11 2.51 11.90
C PHE A 230 -0.23 1.86 11.53
N LEU A 231 -1.33 2.61 11.50
CA LEU A 231 -2.68 2.03 11.37
C LEU A 231 -2.92 1.35 10.03
N THR A 232 -2.51 1.98 8.92
CA THR A 232 -2.62 1.38 7.57
C THR A 232 -1.82 0.08 7.49
N SER A 233 -0.57 0.06 8.00
CA SER A 233 0.29 -1.12 7.89
C SER A 233 -0.25 -2.30 8.70
N ILE A 234 -0.63 -2.07 9.95
CA ILE A 234 -1.22 -3.14 10.78
C ILE A 234 -2.51 -3.66 10.15
N SER A 235 -3.37 -2.76 9.67
CA SER A 235 -4.64 -3.12 9.06
C SER A 235 -4.45 -3.93 7.77
N GLN A 236 -3.52 -3.51 6.89
CA GLN A 236 -3.18 -4.22 5.67
C GLN A 236 -2.66 -5.63 5.95
N TYR A 237 -1.67 -5.77 6.82
CA TYR A 237 -1.14 -7.09 7.18
C TYR A 237 -2.18 -7.95 7.92
N SER A 238 -3.04 -7.36 8.75
CA SER A 238 -4.11 -8.08 9.44
C SER A 238 -5.14 -8.63 8.45
N ALA A 239 -5.49 -7.88 7.41
CA ALA A 239 -6.40 -8.32 6.37
C ALA A 239 -5.88 -9.59 5.66
N LEU A 240 -4.57 -9.66 5.38
CA LEU A 240 -3.95 -10.80 4.69
C LEU A 240 -4.05 -12.14 5.45
N LYS A 241 -4.39 -12.11 6.75
CA LYS A 241 -4.70 -13.34 7.51
C LYS A 241 -6.01 -13.98 7.07
N TYR A 242 -6.96 -13.16 6.59
CA TYR A 242 -8.35 -13.58 6.39
C TYR A 242 -8.77 -13.62 4.93
N ILE A 243 -8.13 -12.82 4.06
CA ILE A 243 -8.44 -12.73 2.63
C ILE A 243 -7.18 -12.91 1.77
N GLU A 244 -7.37 -13.23 0.51
CA GLU A 244 -6.31 -13.37 -0.49
C GLU A 244 -5.62 -12.02 -0.75
N ALA A 245 -4.34 -12.08 -1.18
CA ALA A 245 -3.56 -10.88 -1.48
C ALA A 245 -4.19 -10.06 -2.62
N SER A 246 -4.64 -10.75 -3.66
CA SER A 246 -5.36 -10.16 -4.80
C SER A 246 -6.65 -9.45 -4.37
N ARG A 247 -7.47 -10.06 -3.51
CA ARG A 247 -8.70 -9.43 -2.99
C ARG A 247 -8.40 -8.20 -2.13
N ALA A 248 -7.36 -8.27 -1.30
CA ALA A 248 -6.92 -7.12 -0.52
C ALA A 248 -6.45 -5.97 -1.43
N ALA A 249 -5.62 -6.28 -2.44
CA ALA A 249 -5.12 -5.34 -3.43
C ALA A 249 -6.25 -4.63 -4.18
N ILE A 250 -7.26 -5.39 -4.58
CA ILE A 250 -8.45 -4.90 -5.28
C ILE A 250 -9.20 -3.84 -4.47
N ILE A 251 -9.44 -4.07 -3.18
CA ILE A 251 -10.13 -3.08 -2.34
C ILE A 251 -9.26 -1.84 -2.13
N GLN A 252 -7.95 -2.05 -1.95
CA GLN A 252 -7.02 -0.94 -1.79
C GLN A 252 -6.88 -0.05 -3.04
N SER A 253 -7.24 -0.52 -4.24
CA SER A 253 -7.22 0.33 -5.42
C SER A 253 -8.20 1.51 -5.32
N THR A 254 -9.23 1.40 -4.50
CA THR A 254 -10.16 2.51 -4.22
C THR A 254 -9.53 3.60 -3.34
N THR A 255 -8.31 3.39 -2.80
CA THR A 255 -7.54 4.42 -2.07
C THR A 255 -7.43 5.72 -2.86
N ALA A 256 -7.28 5.64 -4.18
CA ALA A 256 -7.17 6.82 -5.04
C ALA A 256 -8.39 7.74 -4.98
N LEU A 257 -9.61 7.19 -4.82
CA LEU A 257 -10.84 7.99 -4.67
C LEU A 257 -10.80 8.81 -3.38
N PHE A 258 -10.48 8.18 -2.27
CA PHE A 258 -10.35 8.85 -0.98
C PHE A 258 -9.20 9.87 -0.99
N THR A 259 -8.10 9.56 -1.70
CA THR A 259 -6.98 10.49 -1.85
C THR A 259 -7.39 11.74 -2.62
N VAL A 260 -8.10 11.62 -3.75
CA VAL A 260 -8.58 12.77 -4.52
C VAL A 260 -9.46 13.67 -3.64
N THR A 261 -10.38 13.09 -2.88
CA THR A 261 -11.23 13.82 -1.94
C THR A 261 -10.39 14.54 -0.88
N GLY A 262 -9.42 13.84 -0.26
CA GLY A 262 -8.54 14.44 0.76
C GLY A 262 -7.65 15.55 0.20
N VAL A 263 -7.09 15.37 -0.99
CA VAL A 263 -6.27 16.39 -1.68
C VAL A 263 -7.10 17.62 -2.04
N PHE A 264 -8.34 17.45 -2.49
CA PHE A 264 -9.25 18.57 -2.76
C PHE A 264 -9.59 19.34 -1.48
N LEU A 265 -9.95 18.64 -0.41
CA LEU A 265 -10.31 19.28 0.87
C LEU A 265 -9.13 20.02 1.52
N TYR A 266 -7.90 19.51 1.38
CA TYR A 266 -6.73 20.07 2.04
C TYR A 266 -5.97 21.11 1.17
N PHE A 267 -5.79 20.83 -0.12
CA PHE A 267 -5.00 21.65 -1.04
C PHE A 267 -5.84 22.43 -2.05
N GLY A 268 -7.17 22.21 -2.12
CA GLY A 268 -8.03 22.79 -3.15
C GLY A 268 -7.73 22.31 -4.58
N LYS A 269 -6.94 21.23 -4.74
CA LYS A 269 -6.47 20.73 -6.05
C LYS A 269 -7.26 19.51 -6.49
N LEU A 270 -7.80 19.57 -7.71
CA LEU A 270 -8.40 18.41 -8.39
C LEU A 270 -7.44 17.88 -9.46
N PRO A 271 -7.48 16.59 -9.79
CA PRO A 271 -6.80 16.06 -10.95
C PRO A 271 -7.41 16.63 -12.23
N MET A 272 -6.63 16.67 -13.31
CA MET A 272 -7.14 17.06 -14.63
C MET A 272 -8.22 16.06 -15.10
N ALA A 273 -9.15 16.50 -15.95
CA ALA A 273 -10.28 15.68 -16.38
C ALA A 273 -9.86 14.29 -16.93
N TYR A 274 -8.81 14.24 -17.77
CA TYR A 274 -8.33 12.97 -18.30
C TYR A 274 -7.74 12.04 -17.22
N GLN A 275 -7.10 12.61 -16.19
CA GLN A 275 -6.56 11.84 -15.04
C GLN A 275 -7.71 11.27 -14.20
N ALA A 276 -8.78 12.05 -14.00
CA ALA A 276 -9.98 11.57 -13.31
C ALA A 276 -10.67 10.44 -14.11
N VAL A 277 -10.79 10.58 -15.42
CA VAL A 277 -11.33 9.55 -16.32
C VAL A 277 -10.46 8.28 -16.26
N GLY A 278 -9.15 8.41 -16.36
CA GLY A 278 -8.23 7.27 -16.21
C GLY A 278 -8.34 6.60 -14.86
N GLY A 279 -8.52 7.38 -13.78
CA GLY A 279 -8.78 6.88 -12.42
C GLY A 279 -10.07 6.05 -12.33
N ILE A 280 -11.15 6.55 -12.91
CA ILE A 280 -12.44 5.83 -12.96
C ILE A 280 -12.30 4.53 -13.76
N ILE A 281 -11.62 4.56 -14.91
CA ILE A 281 -11.35 3.37 -15.73
C ILE A 281 -10.56 2.34 -14.93
N THR A 282 -9.50 2.76 -14.23
CA THR A 282 -8.66 1.88 -13.37
C THR A 282 -9.51 1.21 -12.30
N ILE A 283 -10.36 1.98 -11.60
CA ILE A 283 -11.23 1.47 -10.53
C ILE A 283 -12.28 0.53 -11.12
N GLY A 284 -12.86 0.87 -12.26
CA GLY A 284 -13.81 0.00 -12.99
C GLY A 284 -13.19 -1.35 -13.35
N GLY A 285 -11.94 -1.35 -13.82
CA GLY A 285 -11.18 -2.58 -14.09
C GLY A 285 -10.98 -3.42 -12.83
N VAL A 286 -10.65 -2.79 -11.72
CA VAL A 286 -10.50 -3.46 -10.43
C VAL A 286 -11.82 -4.04 -9.94
N MET A 287 -12.94 -3.31 -10.05
CA MET A 287 -14.26 -3.83 -9.71
C MET A 287 -14.64 -5.04 -10.56
N LEU A 288 -14.24 -5.06 -11.83
CA LEU A 288 -14.43 -6.21 -12.71
C LEU A 288 -13.68 -7.45 -12.24
N ILE A 289 -12.42 -7.29 -11.78
CA ILE A 289 -11.65 -8.35 -11.15
C ILE A 289 -12.38 -8.89 -9.90
N MET A 290 -12.92 -7.99 -9.06
CA MET A 290 -13.71 -8.39 -7.87
C MET A 290 -14.96 -9.18 -8.22
N ALA A 291 -15.69 -8.75 -9.23
CA ALA A 291 -16.91 -9.43 -9.66
C ALA A 291 -16.60 -10.84 -10.17
N GLY A 292 -15.53 -11.02 -10.93
CA GLY A 292 -15.04 -12.32 -11.39
C GLY A 292 -14.71 -13.27 -10.24
N ALA A 293 -13.99 -12.80 -9.24
CA ALA A 293 -13.64 -13.57 -8.06
C ALA A 293 -14.86 -14.01 -7.24
N ARG A 294 -15.90 -13.17 -7.11
CA ARG A 294 -17.17 -13.53 -6.43
C ARG A 294 -17.93 -14.63 -7.16
N LEU A 295 -18.02 -14.57 -8.49
CA LEU A 295 -18.69 -15.59 -9.31
C LEU A 295 -18.04 -16.95 -9.17
N LYS A 296 -16.71 -17.00 -8.99
CA LYS A 296 -15.94 -18.22 -8.71
C LYS A 296 -16.36 -18.86 -7.38
N ALA A 297 -16.36 -18.07 -6.29
CA ALA A 297 -16.70 -18.54 -4.95
C ALA A 297 -18.15 -19.10 -4.90
N THR A 298 -19.09 -18.46 -5.61
CA THR A 298 -20.47 -18.89 -5.68
C THR A 298 -20.64 -20.17 -6.51
N GLY A 299 -19.89 -20.32 -7.61
CA GLY A 299 -19.90 -21.51 -8.48
C GLY A 299 -19.34 -22.74 -7.78
N GLU A 300 -18.23 -22.61 -7.06
CA GLU A 300 -17.63 -23.69 -6.29
C GLU A 300 -18.51 -24.16 -5.13
N SER A 301 -19.16 -23.23 -4.42
CA SER A 301 -20.14 -23.54 -3.36
C SER A 301 -21.38 -24.28 -3.91
N ARG A 302 -21.80 -23.98 -5.13
CA ARG A 302 -22.94 -24.62 -5.77
C ARG A 302 -22.62 -26.03 -6.28
N ASN A 303 -21.37 -26.24 -6.74
CA ASN A 303 -20.91 -27.57 -7.16
C ASN A 303 -20.63 -28.48 -5.98
N ALA A 304 -20.07 -27.96 -4.87
CA ALA A 304 -19.87 -28.72 -3.64
C ALA A 304 -21.20 -29.21 -3.02
N LYS A 305 -22.30 -28.44 -3.16
CA LYS A 305 -23.64 -28.86 -2.72
C LYS A 305 -24.32 -29.87 -3.64
N LYS A 306 -23.81 -30.09 -4.87
CA LYS A 306 -24.37 -31.03 -5.85
C LYS A 306 -23.65 -32.39 -5.87
N MET A 307 -22.56 -32.57 -5.12
CA MET A 307 -21.94 -33.90 -4.94
C MET A 307 -22.80 -34.72 -3.98
N PRO A 308 -23.35 -35.86 -4.41
CA PRO A 308 -24.07 -36.75 -3.51
C PRO A 308 -23.08 -37.27 -2.46
N THR A 309 -23.48 -37.20 -1.19
CA THR A 309 -22.80 -37.91 -0.09
C THR A 309 -22.89 -39.41 -0.38
N ALA A 310 -21.77 -40.00 -0.80
CA ALA A 310 -21.63 -41.47 -0.91
C ALA A 310 -21.48 -42.09 0.47
#